data_f38372f46ed2928b1fc400b332d3325e
#
_entry.id   f38372f46ed2928b1fc400b332d3325e
#
_cell.length_a   1.000
_cell.length_b   1.000
_cell.length_c   1.000
_cell.angle_alpha   90.00
_cell.angle_beta   90.00
_cell.angle_gamma   90.00
#
_symmetry.space_group_name_H-M   'P 1'
#
loop_
_entity.id
_entity.type
_entity.pdbx_description
1 polymer ?
#
loop_
_entity_poly.entity_id
_entity_poly.type
_entity_poly.pdbx_seq_one_letter_code
_entity_poly.pdbx_strand_id
1 'polypeptide(L)' 'MSEGYTVDSPQHEIAGIVVRQLGERGFRFHSSSRTFDALDGQVFVTPAAAQRAVDLFSNTRRHTPQFRQHRG' A
#
# COMPACT_ATOMS: atom_id res chain seq x y z
N MET A 1 1.80 -4.01 -23.46
CA MET A 1 2.50 -3.13 -22.60
C MET A 1 1.92 -3.10 -21.23
N SER A 2 2.68 -2.75 -20.24
CA SER A 2 2.20 -2.65 -18.87
C SER A 2 2.34 -1.22 -18.37
N GLU A 3 1.58 -0.90 -17.34
CA GLU A 3 1.66 0.40 -16.70
C GLU A 3 2.12 0.19 -15.28
N GLY A 4 2.96 1.04 -14.81
CA GLY A 4 3.47 0.95 -13.44
C GLY A 4 3.55 2.31 -12.80
N TYR A 5 3.21 2.37 -11.52
CA TYR A 5 3.24 3.60 -10.78
C TYR A 5 3.84 3.36 -9.40
N THR A 6 4.65 4.27 -8.93
CA THR A 6 5.23 4.17 -7.61
C THR A 6 4.23 4.61 -6.57
N VAL A 7 4.18 3.91 -5.45
CA VAL A 7 3.30 4.25 -4.35
C VAL A 7 4.17 4.60 -3.15
N ASP A 8 4.03 5.81 -2.63
CA ASP A 8 4.86 6.28 -1.53
C ASP A 8 4.15 6.13 -0.20
N SER A 9 4.90 5.91 0.85
CA SER A 9 4.33 5.87 2.18
C SER A 9 4.27 7.29 2.74
N PRO A 10 3.50 7.51 3.79
CA PRO A 10 3.44 8.83 4.42
C PRO A 10 4.77 9.29 4.97
N GLN A 11 5.71 8.37 5.19
CA GLN A 11 7.02 8.74 5.69
C GLN A 11 8.01 9.03 4.57
N HIS A 12 7.51 9.22 3.37
CA HIS A 12 8.33 9.55 2.21
C HIS A 12 9.24 8.42 1.74
N GLU A 13 8.92 7.20 2.10
CA GLU A 13 9.63 6.05 1.57
C GLU A 13 8.77 5.42 0.49
N ILE A 14 9.38 4.70 -0.40
CA ILE A 14 8.61 3.99 -1.42
C ILE A 14 8.02 2.75 -0.79
N ALA A 15 6.70 2.67 -0.76
CA ALA A 15 6.02 1.50 -0.22
C ALA A 15 6.06 0.35 -1.22
N GLY A 16 5.98 0.67 -2.49
CA GLY A 16 5.99 -0.35 -3.53
C GLY A 16 5.58 0.24 -4.86
N ILE A 17 5.23 -0.62 -5.78
CA ILE A 17 4.73 -0.17 -7.07
C ILE A 17 3.46 -0.92 -7.38
N VAL A 18 2.61 -0.34 -8.21
CA VAL A 18 1.45 -1.04 -8.70
C VAL A 18 1.62 -1.20 -10.20
N VAL A 19 1.28 -2.36 -10.71
CA VAL A 19 1.48 -2.68 -12.11
C VAL A 19 0.21 -3.25 -12.70
N ARG A 20 -0.16 -2.79 -13.88
CA ARG A 20 -1.26 -3.36 -14.60
C ARG A 20 -0.71 -3.88 -15.92
N GLN A 21 -0.90 -5.15 -16.18
CA GLN A 21 -0.43 -5.75 -17.41
C GLN A 21 -1.53 -5.73 -18.45
N LEU A 22 -1.16 -5.91 -19.68
CA LEU A 22 -2.10 -5.91 -20.76
C LEU A 22 -3.18 -6.94 -20.50
N GLY A 23 -4.40 -6.54 -20.60
CA GLY A 23 -5.53 -7.43 -20.37
C GLY A 23 -6.02 -7.49 -18.95
N GLU A 24 -5.32 -6.86 -18.00
CA GLU A 24 -5.76 -6.86 -16.62
C GLU A 24 -6.59 -5.63 -16.34
N ARG A 25 -7.55 -5.78 -15.43
CA ARG A 25 -8.38 -4.67 -15.08
C ARG A 25 -7.86 -3.86 -13.95
N GLY A 26 -7.10 -4.39 -13.08
CA GLY A 26 -6.63 -3.69 -11.89
C GLY A 26 -5.14 -3.59 -11.85
N PHE A 27 -4.67 -2.91 -10.80
CA PHE A 27 -3.25 -2.71 -10.57
C PHE A 27 -2.82 -3.59 -9.41
N ARG A 28 -1.84 -4.44 -9.62
CA ARG A 28 -1.36 -5.33 -8.58
C ARG A 28 -0.23 -4.67 -7.83
N PHE A 29 -0.32 -4.66 -6.53
CA PHE A 29 0.70 -4.03 -5.69
C PHE A 29 1.86 -4.99 -5.45
N HIS A 30 3.08 -4.48 -5.62
CA HIS A 30 4.29 -5.22 -5.31
C HIS A 30 5.05 -4.41 -4.26
N SER A 31 5.14 -4.92 -3.06
CA SER A 31 5.77 -4.17 -1.98
C SER A 31 7.28 -4.06 -2.19
N SER A 32 7.86 -2.95 -1.75
CA SER A 32 9.29 -2.77 -1.78
C SER A 32 9.84 -2.73 -0.38
N SER A 33 8.99 -2.89 0.63
CA SER A 33 9.39 -2.78 2.02
C SER A 33 8.66 -3.82 2.83
N ARG A 34 9.33 -4.41 3.81
CA ARG A 34 8.69 -5.37 4.65
C ARG A 34 7.51 -4.82 5.36
N THR A 35 7.49 -3.53 5.67
CA THR A 35 6.38 -2.87 6.32
C THR A 35 5.09 -3.08 5.55
N PHE A 36 5.16 -3.11 4.24
CA PHE A 36 3.97 -3.19 3.42
C PHE A 36 3.75 -4.55 2.77
N ASP A 37 4.45 -5.57 3.25
CA ASP A 37 4.30 -6.91 2.68
C ASP A 37 2.88 -7.45 2.83
N ALA A 38 2.15 -6.99 3.82
CA ALA A 38 0.78 -7.43 3.98
C ALA A 38 -0.11 -7.02 2.81
N LEU A 39 0.28 -5.99 2.08
CA LEU A 39 -0.48 -5.53 0.93
C LEU A 39 0.02 -6.15 -0.38
N ASP A 40 1.14 -6.87 -0.32
CA ASP A 40 1.75 -7.43 -1.52
C ASP A 40 0.79 -8.40 -2.21
N GLY A 41 0.65 -8.25 -3.48
CA GLY A 41 -0.22 -9.12 -4.27
C GLY A 41 -1.66 -8.67 -4.37
N GLN A 42 -2.06 -7.65 -3.61
CA GLN A 42 -3.42 -7.18 -3.70
C GLN A 42 -3.64 -6.39 -4.97
N VAL A 43 -4.85 -6.41 -5.49
CA VAL A 43 -5.17 -5.73 -6.72
C VAL A 43 -6.09 -4.56 -6.40
N PHE A 44 -5.74 -3.39 -6.90
CA PHE A 44 -6.50 -2.17 -6.68
C PHE A 44 -7.06 -1.67 -8.01
N VAL A 45 -8.19 -1.01 -7.96
CA VAL A 45 -8.83 -0.52 -9.17
C VAL A 45 -8.00 0.57 -9.84
N THR A 46 -7.37 1.41 -9.05
CA THR A 46 -6.57 2.51 -9.58
C THR A 46 -5.31 2.67 -8.72
N PRO A 47 -4.30 3.36 -9.22
CA PRO A 47 -3.13 3.64 -8.38
C PRO A 47 -3.51 4.49 -7.16
N ALA A 48 -4.51 5.37 -7.29
CA ALA A 48 -4.95 6.18 -6.16
C ALA A 48 -5.53 5.30 -5.05
N ALA A 49 -6.23 4.22 -5.42
CA ALA A 49 -6.76 3.31 -4.43
C ALA A 49 -5.63 2.61 -3.67
N ALA A 50 -4.55 2.27 -4.37
CA ALA A 50 -3.39 1.66 -3.73
C ALA A 50 -2.73 2.65 -2.77
N GLN A 51 -2.62 3.90 -3.19
CA GLN A 51 -2.02 4.93 -2.36
C GLN A 51 -2.84 5.10 -1.08
N ARG A 52 -4.16 5.06 -1.20
CA ARG A 52 -5.02 5.20 -0.05
C ARG A 52 -4.84 4.02 0.90
N ALA A 53 -4.71 2.82 0.35
CA ALA A 53 -4.52 1.63 1.16
C ALA A 53 -3.21 1.69 1.95
N VAL A 54 -2.15 2.18 1.31
CA VAL A 54 -0.86 2.34 1.96
C VAL A 54 -0.97 3.36 3.10
N ASP A 55 -1.66 4.46 2.85
CA ASP A 55 -1.81 5.50 3.86
C ASP A 55 -2.58 4.99 5.07
N LEU A 56 -3.66 4.26 4.82
CA LEU A 56 -4.46 3.72 5.90
C LEU A 56 -3.69 2.66 6.68
N PHE A 57 -2.95 1.83 6.00
CA PHE A 57 -2.19 0.78 6.63
C PHE A 57 -1.11 1.40 7.54
N SER A 58 -0.46 2.44 7.07
CA SER A 58 0.55 3.11 7.84
C SER A 58 -0.04 3.75 9.07
N ASN A 59 -1.18 4.40 8.94
CA ASN A 59 -1.83 5.02 10.07
C ASN A 59 -2.26 4.01 11.09
N THR A 60 -2.79 2.89 10.68
CA THR A 60 -3.22 1.84 11.58
C THR A 60 -2.05 1.33 12.39
N ARG A 61 -0.93 1.11 11.76
CA ARG A 61 0.23 0.61 12.46
C ARG A 61 0.75 1.63 13.47
N ARG A 62 0.70 2.88 13.14
CA ARG A 62 1.20 3.87 14.04
C ARG A 62 0.35 4.05 15.25
N HIS A 63 -0.96 3.91 15.11
CA HIS A 63 -1.85 4.11 16.20
C HIS A 63 -1.98 2.92 17.10
N THR A 64 -1.77 1.75 16.60
CA THR A 64 -1.96 0.54 17.36
C THR A 64 -1.34 0.52 18.71
N PRO A 65 -0.09 0.82 18.85
CA PRO A 65 0.54 0.74 20.14
C PRO A 65 -0.06 1.69 21.12
N GLN A 66 -0.40 2.86 20.73
CA GLN A 66 -0.90 3.72 21.66
C GLN A 66 -2.23 3.45 22.04
N PHE A 67 -3.03 3.05 21.13
CA PHE A 67 -4.34 2.78 21.38
C PHE A 67 -4.52 1.78 22.42
N ARG A 68 -3.74 0.84 22.49
CA ARG A 68 -3.92 -0.15 23.37
C ARG A 68 -3.62 0.17 24.67
N GLN A 69 -2.82 1.00 24.87
CA GLN A 69 -2.53 1.27 26.11
C GLN A 69 -3.48 1.94 26.82
N HIS A 70 -4.20 2.60 26.44
CA HIS A 70 -5.06 3.26 27.13
C HIS A 70 -6.15 2.80 27.58
N ARG A 71 -6.55 2.09 27.61
CA ARG A 71 -7.50 1.67 28.01
C ARG A 71 -7.61 1.05 28.67
N GLY A 72 -7.07 0.91 28.77
CA GLY A 72 -7.20 0.20 29.36
C GLY A 72 -7.71 0.23 29.39
#